data_8d1858cb793cad7a008fe2d0532e0b3b
#
_entry.id   8d1858cb793cad7a008fe2d0532e0b3b
#
_cell.length_a   1.000
_cell.length_b   1.000
_cell.length_c   1.000
_cell.angle_alpha   90.00
_cell.angle_beta   90.00
_cell.angle_gamma   90.00
#
_symmetry.space_group_name_H-M   'P 1'
#
loop_
_entity.id
_entity.type
_entity.pdbx_description
1 polymer ?
#
loop_
_entity_poly.entity_id
_entity_poly.type
_entity_poly.pdbx_seq_one_letter_code
_entity_poly.pdbx_strand_id
1 'polypeptide(L)'
;DKVVVVRLTADRPGKLNFKVGYVSPLEHKVSRKGKKLVLTGRGRDHEGVKGLIRMETQTQADVDGGKVKIDDQNITVEGADSVTLYVSSGTNFINYHDISGNESKKASGYLSLALGRPYSQVLQEHIALYKEQFDRVRLDLGTSERAKLETVKRIELFNEGKDVSLAVLLFQYGRYLLISS
;
A
#
# COMPACT_ATOMS: atom_id res chain seq x y z
N ASP A 1 3.57 10.70 0.00
CA ASP A 1 2.27 10.15 -0.41
C ASP A 1 2.31 9.34 -1.72
N LYS A 2 3.48 8.95 -2.18
CA LYS A 2 3.65 8.17 -3.42
C LYS A 2 4.34 6.83 -3.18
N VAL A 3 4.50 6.44 -1.91
CA VAL A 3 5.16 5.21 -1.48
C VAL A 3 4.27 4.49 -0.48
N VAL A 4 4.00 3.21 -0.74
CA VAL A 4 3.38 2.33 0.24
C VAL A 4 4.49 1.79 1.14
N VAL A 5 4.32 1.93 2.44
CA VAL A 5 5.27 1.45 3.45
C VAL A 5 4.60 0.35 4.27
N VAL A 6 5.19 -0.84 4.27
CA VAL A 6 4.71 -1.99 5.04
C VAL A 6 5.79 -2.37 6.05
N ARG A 7 5.47 -2.28 7.34
CA ARG A 7 6.38 -2.72 8.40
C ARG A 7 5.87 -4.00 9.03
N LEU A 8 6.77 -4.97 9.10
CA LEU A 8 6.58 -6.26 9.75
C LEU A 8 7.51 -6.35 10.96
N THR A 9 6.99 -6.80 12.07
CA THR A 9 7.74 -7.07 13.30
C THR A 9 7.33 -8.42 13.86
N ALA A 10 8.24 -9.12 14.54
CA ALA A 10 7.93 -10.33 15.27
C ALA A 10 7.94 -10.09 16.79
N ASP A 11 7.27 -10.92 17.53
CA ASP A 11 7.27 -10.93 19.00
C ASP A 11 8.58 -11.43 19.60
N ARG A 12 9.41 -12.10 18.79
CA ARG A 12 10.72 -12.64 19.15
C ARG A 12 11.75 -12.36 18.06
N PRO A 13 13.01 -12.10 18.43
CA PRO A 13 14.10 -11.90 17.48
C PRO A 13 14.25 -13.09 16.52
N GLY A 14 14.62 -12.80 15.28
CA GLY A 14 14.95 -13.79 14.27
C GLY A 14 13.77 -14.61 13.73
N LYS A 15 12.52 -14.17 13.93
CA LYS A 15 11.34 -14.97 13.55
C LYS A 15 10.70 -14.59 12.22
N LEU A 16 11.11 -13.49 11.60
CA LEU A 16 10.58 -13.12 10.29
C LEU A 16 11.30 -13.90 9.19
N ASN A 17 10.54 -14.79 8.55
CA ASN A 17 10.97 -15.58 7.40
C ASN A 17 9.87 -15.55 6.35
N PHE A 18 10.11 -14.91 5.20
CA PHE A 18 9.12 -14.79 4.14
C PHE A 18 9.74 -14.43 2.79
N LYS A 19 8.94 -14.54 1.74
CA LYS A 19 9.27 -14.06 0.40
C LYS A 19 8.25 -13.02 -0.05
N VAL A 20 8.74 -12.02 -0.77
CA VAL A 20 7.91 -11.00 -1.42
C VAL A 20 8.19 -11.06 -2.91
N GLY A 21 7.14 -11.13 -3.70
CA GLY A 21 7.19 -11.10 -5.16
C GLY A 21 6.02 -10.32 -5.73
N TYR A 22 5.99 -10.18 -7.03
CA TYR A 22 4.91 -9.53 -7.74
C TYR A 22 4.02 -10.55 -8.45
N VAL A 23 2.72 -10.33 -8.40
CA VAL A 23 1.72 -10.99 -9.23
C VAL A 23 0.92 -9.90 -9.94
N SER A 24 0.77 -10.01 -11.25
CA SER A 24 0.00 -9.05 -12.03
C SER A 24 -0.80 -9.78 -13.12
N PRO A 25 -2.05 -9.40 -13.36
CA PRO A 25 -2.84 -9.90 -14.49
C PRO A 25 -2.44 -9.27 -15.83
N LEU A 26 -1.59 -8.25 -15.82
CA LEU A 26 -1.08 -7.56 -17.01
C LEU A 26 0.20 -8.23 -17.51
N GLU A 27 0.51 -8.05 -18.80
CA GLU A 27 1.81 -8.40 -19.34
C GLU A 27 2.91 -7.67 -18.57
N HIS A 28 3.82 -8.41 -17.96
CA HIS A 28 4.84 -7.84 -17.10
C HIS A 28 6.12 -8.66 -17.08
N LYS A 29 7.19 -8.02 -16.65
CA LYS A 29 8.48 -8.66 -16.35
C LYS A 29 8.91 -8.23 -14.96
N VAL A 30 9.38 -9.18 -14.16
CA VAL A 30 10.03 -8.93 -12.88
C VAL A 30 11.54 -9.10 -13.06
N SER A 31 12.31 -8.24 -12.40
CA SER A 31 13.77 -8.31 -12.43
C SER A 31 14.37 -7.63 -11.21
N ARG A 32 15.58 -8.05 -10.84
CA ARG A 32 16.39 -7.36 -9.84
C ARG A 32 17.10 -6.15 -10.45
N LYS A 33 17.06 -5.00 -9.79
CA LYS A 33 17.89 -3.83 -10.09
C LYS A 33 18.60 -3.36 -8.80
N GLY A 34 19.82 -3.83 -8.57
CA GLY A 34 20.58 -3.54 -7.37
C GLY A 34 19.92 -4.13 -6.12
N LYS A 35 19.50 -3.27 -5.17
CA LYS A 35 18.80 -3.65 -3.94
C LYS A 35 17.26 -3.63 -4.10
N LYS A 36 16.75 -3.55 -5.31
CA LYS A 36 15.33 -3.44 -5.61
C LYS A 36 14.83 -4.62 -6.43
N LEU A 37 13.62 -5.07 -6.12
CA LEU A 37 12.81 -5.90 -7.01
C LEU A 37 11.94 -4.96 -7.84
N VAL A 38 11.93 -5.14 -9.16
CA VAL A 38 11.27 -4.23 -10.09
C VAL A 38 10.33 -5.02 -10.98
N LEU A 39 9.06 -4.59 -11.04
CA LEU A 39 8.10 -5.01 -12.03
C LEU A 39 7.98 -3.94 -13.09
N THR A 40 8.10 -4.31 -14.36
CA THR A 40 7.76 -3.47 -15.52
C THR A 40 6.60 -4.09 -16.27
N GLY A 41 5.68 -3.30 -16.77
CA GLY A 41 4.52 -3.80 -17.50
C GLY A 41 3.85 -2.71 -18.33
N ARG A 42 2.82 -3.12 -19.07
CA ARG A 42 1.98 -2.21 -19.86
C ARG A 42 0.51 -2.55 -19.73
N GLY A 43 -0.34 -1.57 -20.00
CA GLY A 43 -1.78 -1.74 -20.10
C GLY A 43 -2.17 -2.73 -21.22
N ARG A 44 -3.30 -3.41 -21.03
CA ARG A 44 -3.85 -4.32 -22.05
C ARG A 44 -4.36 -3.54 -23.25
N ASP A 45 -4.28 -4.21 -24.42
CA ASP A 45 -5.01 -3.79 -25.58
C ASP A 45 -6.53 -4.00 -25.31
N HIS A 46 -7.36 -3.08 -25.79
CA HIS A 46 -8.81 -3.13 -25.58
C HIS A 46 -9.53 -2.67 -26.84
N GLU A 47 -10.45 -3.48 -27.37
CA GLU A 47 -11.26 -3.19 -28.57
C GLU A 47 -10.46 -2.68 -29.78
N GLY A 48 -9.30 -3.32 -30.05
CA GLY A 48 -8.41 -2.93 -31.14
C GLY A 48 -7.51 -1.74 -30.88
N VAL A 49 -7.63 -1.09 -29.73
CA VAL A 49 -6.75 0.00 -29.29
C VAL A 49 -5.61 -0.57 -28.45
N LYS A 50 -4.37 -0.24 -28.83
CA LYS A 50 -3.19 -0.69 -28.08
C LYS A 50 -3.08 0.03 -26.73
N GLY A 51 -2.79 -0.74 -25.67
CA GLY A 51 -2.45 -0.19 -24.38
C GLY A 51 -1.06 0.45 -24.41
N LEU A 52 -0.99 1.77 -24.33
CA LEU A 52 0.25 2.55 -24.42
C LEU A 52 0.80 2.97 -23.06
N ILE A 53 0.03 2.80 -21.99
CA ILE A 53 0.47 3.15 -20.65
C ILE A 53 1.44 2.08 -20.15
N ARG A 54 2.67 2.50 -19.94
CA ARG A 54 3.72 1.69 -19.30
C ARG A 54 3.76 1.99 -17.82
N MET A 55 4.15 1.00 -17.03
CA MET A 55 4.31 1.11 -15.58
C MET A 55 5.60 0.47 -15.11
N GLU A 56 6.16 1.03 -14.06
CA GLU A 56 7.22 0.41 -13.28
C GLU A 56 6.87 0.50 -11.80
N THR A 57 6.95 -0.64 -11.09
CA THR A 57 6.82 -0.71 -9.63
C THR A 57 8.14 -1.20 -9.07
N GLN A 58 8.64 -0.51 -8.05
CA GLN A 58 9.89 -0.83 -7.37
C GLN A 58 9.63 -1.14 -5.90
N THR A 59 10.18 -2.25 -5.41
CA THR A 59 10.16 -2.61 -3.99
C THR A 59 11.58 -2.72 -3.46
N GLN A 60 11.83 -2.10 -2.32
CA GLN A 60 13.05 -2.28 -1.53
C GLN A 60 12.69 -2.66 -0.11
N ALA A 61 13.45 -3.61 0.45
CA ALA A 61 13.35 -4.03 1.84
C ALA A 61 14.49 -3.39 2.65
N ASP A 62 14.12 -2.83 3.80
CA ASP A 62 15.03 -2.46 4.88
C ASP A 62 14.84 -3.48 6.01
N VAL A 63 15.90 -4.17 6.41
CA VAL A 63 15.85 -5.36 7.27
C VAL A 63 16.73 -5.12 8.47
N ASP A 64 16.17 -5.30 9.64
CA ASP A 64 16.87 -5.30 10.92
C ASP A 64 17.01 -6.75 11.40
N GLY A 65 18.25 -7.15 11.70
CA GLY A 65 18.59 -8.56 11.95
C GLY A 65 18.47 -9.44 10.69
N GLY A 66 18.91 -10.68 10.80
CA GLY A 66 18.76 -11.69 9.75
C GLY A 66 19.49 -11.41 8.44
N LYS A 67 18.91 -11.93 7.34
CA LYS A 67 19.48 -11.82 5.98
C LYS A 67 18.41 -11.50 4.96
N VAL A 68 18.80 -10.74 3.94
CA VAL A 68 17.97 -10.46 2.77
C VAL A 68 18.69 -10.89 1.49
N LYS A 69 18.00 -11.61 0.63
CA LYS A 69 18.46 -11.98 -0.73
C LYS A 69 17.43 -11.47 -1.73
N ILE A 70 17.91 -11.01 -2.87
CA ILE A 70 17.05 -10.55 -3.97
C ILE A 70 17.51 -11.25 -5.24
N ASP A 71 16.61 -11.96 -5.86
CA ASP A 71 16.76 -12.53 -7.21
C ASP A 71 15.84 -11.81 -8.22
N ASP A 72 15.72 -12.34 -9.43
CA ASP A 72 14.89 -11.73 -10.47
C ASP A 72 13.36 -11.92 -10.26
N GLN A 73 12.94 -12.59 -9.22
CA GLN A 73 11.53 -12.86 -8.94
C GLN A 73 11.10 -12.46 -7.53
N ASN A 74 12.02 -12.52 -6.55
CA ASN A 74 11.64 -12.39 -5.14
C ASN A 74 12.68 -11.61 -4.32
N ILE A 75 12.18 -11.00 -3.25
CA ILE A 75 12.95 -10.61 -2.06
C ILE A 75 12.70 -11.71 -1.03
N THR A 76 13.76 -12.38 -0.59
CA THR A 76 13.70 -13.41 0.46
C THR A 76 14.33 -12.86 1.74
N VAL A 77 13.57 -12.92 2.83
CA VAL A 77 14.00 -12.51 4.17
C VAL A 77 14.10 -13.75 5.04
N GLU A 78 15.19 -13.89 5.78
CA GLU A 78 15.48 -15.01 6.66
C GLU A 78 15.98 -14.52 8.03
N GLY A 79 15.28 -14.88 9.09
CA GLY A 79 15.68 -14.64 10.47
C GLY A 79 15.73 -13.16 10.87
N ALA A 80 14.88 -12.32 10.32
CA ALA A 80 14.86 -10.90 10.67
C ALA A 80 14.05 -10.62 11.95
N ASP A 81 14.39 -9.53 12.63
CA ASP A 81 13.66 -8.99 13.77
C ASP A 81 12.55 -8.04 13.33
N SER A 82 12.87 -7.20 12.36
CA SER A 82 11.89 -6.34 11.70
C SER A 82 12.24 -6.13 10.23
N VAL A 83 11.23 -5.86 9.42
CA VAL A 83 11.39 -5.54 7.99
C VAL A 83 10.47 -4.40 7.63
N THR A 84 11.01 -3.41 6.92
CA THR A 84 10.20 -2.35 6.29
C THR A 84 10.31 -2.48 4.79
N LEU A 85 9.16 -2.71 4.13
CA LEU A 85 9.07 -2.72 2.67
C LEU A 85 8.61 -1.35 2.19
N TYR A 86 9.32 -0.78 1.23
CA TYR A 86 8.96 0.45 0.55
C TYR A 86 8.60 0.10 -0.88
N VAL A 87 7.37 0.43 -1.29
CA VAL A 87 6.85 0.14 -2.63
C VAL A 87 6.44 1.44 -3.30
N SER A 88 7.00 1.72 -4.45
CA SER A 88 6.63 2.88 -5.27
C SER A 88 6.26 2.45 -6.67
N SER A 89 5.33 3.18 -7.29
CA SER A 89 4.93 2.95 -8.68
C SER A 89 4.96 4.25 -9.47
N GLY A 90 5.30 4.14 -10.74
CA GLY A 90 5.21 5.22 -11.71
C GLY A 90 4.65 4.72 -13.03
N THR A 91 4.02 5.63 -13.78
CA THR A 91 3.58 5.39 -15.14
C THR A 91 4.13 6.47 -16.06
N ASN A 92 4.13 6.19 -17.37
CA ASN A 92 4.46 7.20 -18.38
C ASN A 92 3.33 8.23 -18.59
N PHE A 93 2.19 8.09 -17.94
CA PHE A 93 1.07 9.03 -18.02
C PHE A 93 1.42 10.36 -17.34
N ILE A 94 1.26 11.47 -18.05
CA ILE A 94 1.34 12.84 -17.53
C ILE A 94 -0.07 13.41 -17.46
N ASN A 95 -0.79 13.41 -18.58
CA ASN A 95 -2.20 13.77 -18.68
C ASN A 95 -2.82 13.07 -19.91
N TYR A 96 -4.08 13.34 -20.19
CA TYR A 96 -4.84 12.67 -21.26
C TYR A 96 -4.35 13.00 -22.70
N HIS A 97 -3.52 14.00 -22.88
CA HIS A 97 -2.85 14.34 -24.14
C HIS A 97 -1.38 13.93 -24.18
N ASP A 98 -0.78 13.57 -23.04
CA ASP A 98 0.66 13.38 -22.93
C ASP A 98 0.99 12.12 -22.12
N ILE A 99 1.58 11.15 -22.79
CA ILE A 99 2.08 9.90 -22.21
C ILE A 99 3.60 9.77 -22.38
N SER A 100 4.32 10.87 -22.54
CA SER A 100 5.79 10.90 -22.71
C SER A 100 6.56 10.77 -21.40
N GLY A 101 5.89 10.65 -20.27
CA GLY A 101 6.52 10.54 -18.97
C GLY A 101 7.43 9.32 -18.85
N ASN A 102 8.29 9.34 -17.84
CA ASN A 102 9.23 8.26 -17.54
C ASN A 102 8.81 7.56 -16.25
N GLU A 103 8.24 6.38 -16.39
CA GLU A 103 7.75 5.54 -15.30
C GLU A 103 8.83 5.17 -14.29
N SER A 104 10.02 4.83 -14.79
CA SER A 104 11.15 4.42 -13.95
C SER A 104 11.69 5.59 -13.12
N LYS A 105 11.82 6.77 -13.73
CA LYS A 105 12.26 7.99 -13.04
C LYS A 105 11.27 8.41 -11.95
N LYS A 106 9.96 8.32 -12.23
CA LYS A 106 8.92 8.61 -11.24
C LYS A 106 8.99 7.64 -10.06
N ALA A 107 8.99 6.33 -10.32
CA ALA A 107 9.06 5.31 -9.27
C ALA A 107 10.34 5.44 -8.44
N SER A 108 11.51 5.61 -9.07
CA SER A 108 12.78 5.80 -8.39
C SER A 108 12.81 7.06 -7.54
N GLY A 109 12.29 8.17 -8.07
CA GLY A 109 12.25 9.45 -7.37
C GLY A 109 11.42 9.38 -6.09
N TYR A 110 10.22 8.80 -6.17
CA TYR A 110 9.36 8.60 -4.99
C TYR A 110 10.02 7.69 -3.95
N LEU A 111 10.56 6.57 -4.41
CA LEU A 111 11.23 5.62 -3.51
C LEU A 111 12.40 6.25 -2.77
N SER A 112 13.24 7.03 -3.48
CA SER A 112 14.40 7.69 -2.90
C SER A 112 14.04 8.71 -1.81
N LEU A 113 12.89 9.36 -1.91
CA LEU A 113 12.40 10.30 -0.90
C LEU A 113 11.96 9.61 0.40
N ALA A 114 11.54 8.35 0.31
CA ALA A 114 11.11 7.57 1.48
C ALA A 114 12.26 6.82 2.15
N LEU A 115 13.24 6.37 1.37
CA LEU A 115 14.41 5.66 1.87
C LEU A 115 15.31 6.57 2.73
N GLY A 116 15.89 5.99 3.78
CA GLY A 116 16.78 6.72 4.68
C GLY A 116 16.06 7.57 5.74
N ARG A 117 14.73 7.55 5.76
CA ARG A 117 13.92 8.19 6.81
C ARG A 117 13.51 7.17 7.85
N PRO A 118 13.62 7.48 9.16
CA PRO A 118 13.11 6.59 10.20
C PRO A 118 11.63 6.27 10.00
N TYR A 119 11.25 4.99 10.15
CA TYR A 119 9.85 4.57 10.00
C TYR A 119 8.89 5.36 10.89
N SER A 120 9.30 5.65 12.14
CA SER A 120 8.50 6.44 13.08
C SER A 120 8.17 7.84 12.56
N GLN A 121 9.12 8.48 11.90
CA GLN A 121 8.89 9.79 11.28
C GLN A 121 7.91 9.69 10.10
N VAL A 122 8.10 8.71 9.21
CA VAL A 122 7.20 8.47 8.07
C VAL A 122 5.77 8.21 8.56
N LEU A 123 5.62 7.40 9.61
CA LEU A 123 4.32 7.10 10.22
C LEU A 123 3.66 8.34 10.84
N GLN A 124 4.42 9.15 11.59
CA GLN A 124 3.91 10.37 12.21
C GLN A 124 3.42 11.38 11.16
N GLU A 125 4.18 11.60 10.10
CA GLU A 125 3.78 12.48 9.01
C GLU A 125 2.54 11.97 8.27
N HIS A 126 2.47 10.67 8.00
CA HIS A 126 1.29 10.03 7.41
C HIS A 126 0.04 10.26 8.28
N ILE A 127 0.14 10.00 9.58
CA ILE A 127 -0.95 10.21 10.53
C ILE A 127 -1.37 11.69 10.58
N ALA A 128 -0.42 12.62 10.62
CA ALA A 128 -0.71 14.04 10.68
C ALA A 128 -1.47 14.52 9.44
N LEU A 129 -1.00 14.16 8.23
CA LEU A 129 -1.65 14.51 6.96
C LEU A 129 -3.04 13.88 6.83
N TYR A 130 -3.19 12.63 7.26
CA TYR A 130 -4.49 11.96 7.25
C TYR A 130 -5.48 12.62 8.20
N LYS A 131 -5.07 12.91 9.43
CA LYS A 131 -5.89 13.55 10.45
C LYS A 131 -6.32 14.96 10.06
N GLU A 132 -5.48 15.72 9.36
CA GLU A 132 -5.84 17.06 8.86
C GLU A 132 -7.14 17.05 8.04
N GLN A 133 -7.42 15.98 7.33
CA GLN A 133 -8.64 15.80 6.54
C GLN A 133 -9.71 15.03 7.30
N PHE A 134 -9.34 13.94 7.97
CA PHE A 134 -10.29 13.05 8.63
C PHE A 134 -10.96 13.72 9.85
N ASP A 135 -10.22 14.49 10.62
CA ASP A 135 -10.73 15.12 11.85
C ASP A 135 -11.65 16.34 11.61
N ARG A 136 -11.80 16.78 10.33
CA ARG A 136 -12.73 17.87 9.96
C ARG A 136 -14.20 17.52 10.17
N VAL A 137 -14.55 16.25 10.16
CA VAL A 137 -15.93 15.80 10.33
C VAL A 137 -15.99 14.67 11.34
N ARG A 138 -16.83 14.87 12.35
CA ARG A 138 -17.16 13.88 13.36
C ARG A 138 -18.66 13.62 13.34
N LEU A 139 -19.05 12.35 13.25
CA LEU A 139 -20.42 11.89 13.40
C LEU A 139 -20.48 10.98 14.63
N ASP A 140 -21.40 11.28 15.53
CA ASP A 140 -21.69 10.46 16.71
C ASP A 140 -23.22 10.33 16.83
N LEU A 141 -23.71 9.13 16.74
CA LEU A 141 -25.14 8.79 16.88
C LEU A 141 -25.38 7.90 18.12
N GLY A 142 -24.40 7.90 19.05
CA GLY A 142 -24.41 6.99 20.19
C GLY A 142 -23.94 5.58 19.83
N THR A 143 -23.97 4.71 20.82
CA THR A 143 -23.54 3.31 20.70
C THR A 143 -24.56 2.37 21.33
N SER A 144 -24.46 1.09 21.00
CA SER A 144 -25.29 0.02 21.58
C SER A 144 -24.45 -1.20 21.91
N GLU A 145 -25.00 -2.16 22.64
CA GLU A 145 -24.33 -3.43 22.93
C GLU A 145 -23.91 -4.17 21.65
N ARG A 146 -24.59 -3.94 20.53
CA ARG A 146 -24.23 -4.51 19.23
C ARG A 146 -22.87 -4.07 18.70
N ALA A 147 -22.38 -2.90 19.12
CA ALA A 147 -21.05 -2.43 18.78
C ALA A 147 -19.92 -3.36 19.25
N LYS A 148 -20.20 -4.26 20.21
CA LYS A 148 -19.25 -5.27 20.71
C LYS A 148 -19.18 -6.53 19.83
N LEU A 149 -20.12 -6.70 18.90
CA LEU A 149 -20.17 -7.86 18.00
C LEU A 149 -19.22 -7.66 16.82
N GLU A 150 -18.84 -8.77 16.19
CA GLU A 150 -18.11 -8.76 14.92
C GLU A 150 -18.92 -8.04 13.82
N THR A 151 -18.25 -7.32 12.93
CA THR A 151 -18.91 -6.51 11.89
C THR A 151 -19.87 -7.31 11.02
N VAL A 152 -19.52 -8.55 10.63
CA VAL A 152 -20.39 -9.41 9.83
C VAL A 152 -21.70 -9.66 10.57
N LYS A 153 -21.64 -10.00 11.86
CA LYS A 153 -22.85 -10.23 12.68
C LYS A 153 -23.69 -8.96 12.86
N ARG A 154 -23.03 -7.80 12.96
CA ARG A 154 -23.72 -6.50 13.03
C ARG A 154 -24.50 -6.21 11.76
N ILE A 155 -23.91 -6.52 10.58
CA ILE A 155 -24.57 -6.36 9.28
C ILE A 155 -25.80 -7.25 9.17
N GLU A 156 -25.70 -8.53 9.53
CA GLU A 156 -26.84 -9.47 9.52
C GLU A 156 -28.02 -8.99 10.38
N LEU A 157 -27.73 -8.37 11.50
CA LEU A 157 -28.71 -7.89 12.47
C LEU A 157 -29.14 -6.43 12.26
N PHE A 158 -28.62 -5.76 11.22
CA PHE A 158 -28.84 -4.32 11.03
C PHE A 158 -30.31 -3.94 10.84
N ASN A 159 -31.10 -4.80 10.16
CA ASN A 159 -32.53 -4.58 9.93
C ASN A 159 -33.37 -4.47 11.21
N GLU A 160 -32.85 -4.89 12.36
CA GLU A 160 -33.54 -4.73 13.64
C GLU A 160 -33.48 -3.28 14.20
N GLY A 161 -32.76 -2.38 13.52
CA GLY A 161 -32.70 -0.96 13.87
C GLY A 161 -32.01 -0.61 15.19
N LYS A 162 -31.26 -1.55 15.77
CA LYS A 162 -30.64 -1.42 17.12
C LYS A 162 -29.15 -1.11 17.08
N ASP A 163 -28.58 -0.74 15.93
CA ASP A 163 -27.15 -0.51 15.77
C ASP A 163 -26.83 0.74 14.95
N VAL A 164 -27.13 1.89 15.52
CA VAL A 164 -26.82 3.18 14.88
C VAL A 164 -25.33 3.40 14.70
N SER A 165 -24.48 2.80 15.55
CA SER A 165 -23.04 2.92 15.45
C SER A 165 -22.45 2.17 14.23
N LEU A 166 -23.16 1.20 13.66
CA LEU A 166 -22.77 0.59 12.38
C LEU A 166 -22.92 1.56 11.21
N ALA A 167 -23.96 2.40 11.22
CA ALA A 167 -24.12 3.46 10.21
C ALA A 167 -22.99 4.50 10.33
N VAL A 168 -22.58 4.87 11.55
CA VAL A 168 -21.42 5.73 11.78
C VAL A 168 -20.14 5.10 11.24
N LEU A 169 -19.93 3.81 11.51
CA LEU A 169 -18.77 3.07 11.00
C LEU A 169 -18.73 3.08 9.47
N LEU A 170 -19.86 2.82 8.80
CA LEU A 170 -19.97 2.85 7.34
C LEU A 170 -19.66 4.24 6.77
N PHE A 171 -20.19 5.29 7.38
CA PHE A 171 -19.91 6.68 7.01
C PHE A 171 -18.41 7.01 7.14
N GLN A 172 -17.81 6.67 8.27
CA GLN A 172 -16.37 6.92 8.49
C GLN A 172 -15.49 6.08 7.57
N TYR A 173 -15.89 4.85 7.27
CA TYR A 173 -15.18 4.00 6.31
C TYR A 173 -15.24 4.58 4.89
N GLY A 174 -16.40 5.07 4.47
CA GLY A 174 -16.53 5.77 3.19
C GLY A 174 -15.61 7.01 3.10
N ARG A 175 -15.53 7.78 4.16
CA ARG A 175 -14.60 8.92 4.25
C ARG A 175 -13.15 8.48 4.19
N TYR A 176 -12.80 7.40 4.89
CA TYR A 176 -11.46 6.82 4.81
C TYR A 176 -11.09 6.46 3.36
N LEU A 177 -11.98 5.79 2.63
CA LEU A 177 -11.73 5.43 1.23
C LEU A 177 -11.54 6.66 0.33
N LEU A 178 -12.36 7.71 0.52
CA LEU A 178 -12.24 8.95 -0.25
C LEU A 178 -10.93 9.71 0.01
N ILE A 179 -10.47 9.75 1.25
CA ILE A 179 -9.23 10.45 1.62
C ILE A 179 -8.01 9.66 1.14
N SER A 180 -8.12 8.33 1.07
CA SER A 180 -7.02 7.42 0.75
C SER A 180 -6.91 7.07 -0.75
N SER A 181 -7.80 7.57 -1.61
CA SER A 181 -7.86 7.31 -3.06
C SER A 181 -7.02 8.24 -3.92
#